data_f2c6dc6903290b29c35d4a9a5672cd46
#
_entry.id   f2c6dc6903290b29c35d4a9a5672cd46
#
_cell.length_a   1.000
_cell.length_b   1.000
_cell.length_c   1.000
_cell.angle_alpha   90.00
_cell.angle_beta   90.00
_cell.angle_gamma   90.00
#
_symmetry.space_group_name_H-M   'P 1'
#
loop_
_entity.id
_entity.type
_entity.pdbx_description
1 polymer ?
#
loop_
_entity_poly.entity_id
_entity_poly.type
_entity_poly.pdbx_seq_one_letter_code
_entity_poly.pdbx_strand_id
1 'polypeptide(L)'
;MKKKKMNEKNNNVTKKRSKTTKKENKIFSMLKKIKNKIVGILTKEYNIGIIDILILLVVASIVSSTATGYVMNSEFEKNAKVNSVVYENALDKFISVYNEVVTKYYEEVDSNELIDAGIKGMIENLKDKYAIYVDEEVLSSDLESTYEGIGVVTIENVVYEVYEDSSAYREGVKVGDIIVSVNGYSINKDNYHELSDKLKENDGVNEIGVLRGEEELSFKVTVETITIPTVSTNTYEVKGKKIGYVDIDSFAKNTYDEFDTKLTSLEKEGIDGLIIDLRNNSGGYVKSSFDIASDFIEKDKVIYSLKSKDEIEEVLDETEKVKSYKVVVLVNKSTASSAEILAAALKDSYGADIVGNQTYGKGSVQTVKYYEDTAIKYTSAIWLRPNGESVDGVGITPDYDVSNVIKNNALEDKQFDKALQLFN
;
A
#
# COMPACT_ATOMS: atom_id res chain seq x y z
N MET A 1 -19.33 -46.18 -12.44
CA MET A 1 -19.90 -45.54 -11.24
C MET A 1 -19.91 -43.99 -11.27
N LYS A 2 -19.06 -43.27 -12.02
CA LYS A 2 -19.04 -41.79 -12.08
C LYS A 2 -20.23 -41.13 -12.83
N LYS A 3 -20.80 -41.75 -13.85
CA LYS A 3 -21.94 -41.19 -14.63
C LYS A 3 -23.29 -41.18 -13.87
N LYS A 4 -23.50 -42.09 -12.89
CA LYS A 4 -24.76 -42.14 -12.14
C LYS A 4 -24.88 -41.05 -11.06
N LYS A 5 -23.73 -40.60 -10.44
CA LYS A 5 -23.71 -39.55 -9.45
C LYS A 5 -23.87 -38.13 -10.06
N MET A 6 -23.50 -37.96 -11.33
CA MET A 6 -23.64 -36.67 -12.03
C MET A 6 -25.09 -36.39 -12.45
N ASN A 7 -25.88 -37.43 -12.80
CA ASN A 7 -27.30 -37.27 -13.13
C ASN A 7 -28.20 -37.05 -11.91
N GLU A 8 -27.84 -37.53 -10.72
CA GLU A 8 -28.60 -37.27 -9.49
C GLU A 8 -28.40 -35.84 -8.98
N LYS A 9 -27.19 -35.26 -9.16
CA LYS A 9 -26.92 -33.84 -8.83
C LYS A 9 -27.67 -32.88 -9.74
N ASN A 10 -27.76 -33.15 -11.03
CA ASN A 10 -28.51 -32.31 -11.99
C ASN A 10 -30.04 -32.37 -11.77
N ASN A 11 -30.57 -33.53 -11.36
CA ASN A 11 -32.00 -33.64 -11.04
C ASN A 11 -32.40 -32.94 -9.75
N ASN A 12 -31.49 -32.79 -8.78
CA ASN A 12 -31.77 -32.05 -7.56
C ASN A 12 -31.70 -30.49 -7.75
N VAL A 13 -30.83 -30.02 -8.66
CA VAL A 13 -30.76 -28.60 -9.02
C VAL A 13 -31.99 -28.14 -9.82
N THR A 14 -32.45 -28.98 -10.75
CA THR A 14 -33.68 -28.69 -11.52
C THR A 14 -34.96 -28.76 -10.67
N LYS A 15 -35.05 -29.69 -9.70
CA LYS A 15 -36.18 -29.70 -8.73
C LYS A 15 -36.19 -28.52 -7.77
N LYS A 16 -35.02 -28.01 -7.36
CA LYS A 16 -34.93 -26.81 -6.53
C LYS A 16 -35.34 -25.55 -7.32
N ARG A 17 -34.91 -25.39 -8.58
CA ARG A 17 -35.31 -24.25 -9.44
C ARG A 17 -36.82 -24.25 -9.71
N SER A 18 -37.46 -25.44 -9.93
CA SER A 18 -38.91 -25.50 -10.15
C SER A 18 -39.76 -25.18 -8.92
N LYS A 19 -39.23 -25.37 -7.69
CA LYS A 19 -39.92 -25.00 -6.45
C LYS A 19 -39.82 -23.48 -6.17
N THR A 20 -38.70 -22.83 -6.54
CA THR A 20 -38.50 -21.39 -6.38
C THR A 20 -39.40 -20.64 -7.36
N THR A 21 -39.47 -21.02 -8.63
CA THR A 21 -40.34 -20.40 -9.64
C THR A 21 -41.85 -20.59 -9.32
N LYS A 22 -42.22 -21.73 -8.69
CA LYS A 22 -43.62 -21.91 -8.24
C LYS A 22 -44.00 -21.00 -7.07
N LYS A 23 -43.07 -20.71 -6.18
CA LYS A 23 -43.28 -19.81 -5.04
C LYS A 23 -43.34 -18.36 -5.49
N GLU A 24 -42.50 -17.93 -6.43
CA GLU A 24 -42.50 -16.60 -7.05
C GLU A 24 -43.79 -16.37 -7.84
N ASN A 25 -44.25 -17.32 -8.63
CA ASN A 25 -45.50 -17.25 -9.35
C ASN A 25 -46.72 -17.15 -8.40
N LYS A 26 -46.68 -17.80 -7.24
CA LYS A 26 -47.74 -17.71 -6.21
C LYS A 26 -47.77 -16.32 -5.54
N ILE A 27 -46.60 -15.75 -5.25
CA ILE A 27 -46.49 -14.37 -4.72
C ILE A 27 -46.95 -13.36 -5.77
N PHE A 28 -46.53 -13.52 -7.03
CA PHE A 28 -46.95 -12.64 -8.12
C PHE A 28 -48.48 -12.69 -8.37
N SER A 29 -49.09 -13.88 -8.28
CA SER A 29 -50.55 -14.03 -8.39
C SER A 29 -51.28 -13.40 -7.22
N MET A 30 -50.72 -13.46 -6.01
CA MET A 30 -51.29 -12.84 -4.81
C MET A 30 -51.18 -11.30 -4.88
N LEU A 31 -50.05 -10.76 -5.33
CA LEU A 31 -49.89 -9.32 -5.55
C LEU A 31 -50.83 -8.79 -6.63
N LYS A 32 -51.06 -9.56 -7.71
CA LYS A 32 -52.02 -9.20 -8.75
C LYS A 32 -53.47 -9.19 -8.23
N LYS A 33 -53.84 -10.12 -7.33
CA LYS A 33 -55.16 -10.12 -6.67
C LYS A 33 -55.31 -8.93 -5.71
N ILE A 34 -54.29 -8.60 -4.95
CA ILE A 34 -54.25 -7.44 -4.06
C ILE A 34 -54.35 -6.13 -4.87
N LYS A 35 -53.61 -5.99 -5.96
CA LYS A 35 -53.67 -4.86 -6.89
C LYS A 35 -55.11 -4.67 -7.43
N ASN A 36 -55.74 -5.74 -7.92
CA ASN A 36 -57.10 -5.68 -8.47
C ASN A 36 -58.15 -5.35 -7.40
N LYS A 37 -57.94 -5.77 -6.14
CA LYS A 37 -58.82 -5.45 -5.03
C LYS A 37 -58.66 -3.98 -4.59
N ILE A 38 -57.45 -3.47 -4.59
CA ILE A 38 -57.15 -2.06 -4.30
C ILE A 38 -57.71 -1.17 -5.40
N VAL A 39 -57.51 -1.51 -6.67
CA VAL A 39 -58.08 -0.75 -7.81
C VAL A 39 -59.60 -0.78 -7.75
N GLY A 40 -60.26 -1.90 -7.39
CA GLY A 40 -61.71 -2.00 -7.23
C GLY A 40 -62.28 -1.19 -6.06
N ILE A 41 -61.48 -0.94 -5.02
CA ILE A 41 -61.83 -0.08 -3.90
C ILE A 41 -61.66 1.40 -4.28
N LEU A 42 -60.63 1.73 -5.04
CA LEU A 42 -60.31 3.11 -5.49
C LEU A 42 -61.26 3.62 -6.59
N THR A 43 -61.93 2.71 -7.31
CA THR A 43 -62.92 3.07 -8.36
C THR A 43 -64.37 3.18 -7.88
N LYS A 44 -64.66 2.83 -6.62
CA LYS A 44 -65.92 3.22 -5.96
C LYS A 44 -65.79 4.64 -5.42
N GLU A 45 -66.70 5.50 -5.76
CA GLU A 45 -66.84 6.91 -5.29
C GLU A 45 -66.76 7.01 -3.75
N TYR A 46 -65.51 7.01 -3.23
CA TYR A 46 -65.24 7.47 -1.86
C TYR A 46 -64.55 8.82 -1.97
N ASN A 47 -65.10 9.79 -1.23
CA ASN A 47 -64.48 11.11 -1.04
C ASN A 47 -63.16 10.95 -0.21
N ILE A 48 -62.09 10.48 -0.85
CA ILE A 48 -60.79 10.25 -0.18
C ILE A 48 -60.09 11.62 -0.10
N GLY A 49 -59.97 12.13 1.11
CA GLY A 49 -59.22 13.35 1.38
C GLY A 49 -57.71 13.15 1.19
N ILE A 50 -56.99 14.24 0.99
CA ILE A 50 -55.52 14.25 0.86
C ILE A 50 -54.84 13.52 2.04
N ILE A 51 -55.44 13.61 3.23
CA ILE A 51 -54.95 12.95 4.45
C ILE A 51 -55.01 11.41 4.32
N ASP A 52 -56.07 10.87 3.73
CA ASP A 52 -56.23 9.42 3.55
C ASP A 52 -55.22 8.87 2.53
N ILE A 53 -54.87 9.64 1.51
CA ILE A 53 -53.82 9.29 0.54
C ILE A 53 -52.45 9.29 1.21
N LEU A 54 -52.14 10.27 2.07
CA LEU A 54 -50.91 10.33 2.83
C LEU A 54 -50.78 9.14 3.80
N ILE A 55 -51.85 8.78 4.50
CA ILE A 55 -51.88 7.61 5.39
C ILE A 55 -51.63 6.32 4.57
N LEU A 56 -52.25 6.17 3.40
CA LEU A 56 -52.02 5.02 2.52
C LEU A 56 -50.61 4.93 2.01
N LEU A 57 -49.95 6.05 1.69
CA LEU A 57 -48.55 6.11 1.29
C LEU A 57 -47.62 5.76 2.45
N VAL A 58 -47.88 6.23 3.66
CA VAL A 58 -47.10 5.89 4.85
C VAL A 58 -47.23 4.40 5.17
N VAL A 59 -48.45 3.86 5.15
CA VAL A 59 -48.65 2.41 5.38
C VAL A 59 -47.99 1.56 4.29
N ALA A 60 -48.05 1.97 3.03
CA ALA A 60 -47.38 1.28 1.93
C ALA A 60 -45.85 1.33 2.08
N SER A 61 -45.30 2.45 2.55
CA SER A 61 -43.87 2.61 2.84
C SER A 61 -43.41 1.72 3.99
N ILE A 62 -44.17 1.66 5.09
CA ILE A 62 -43.90 0.79 6.23
C ILE A 62 -43.97 -0.68 5.85
N VAL A 63 -44.99 -1.11 5.10
CA VAL A 63 -45.13 -2.48 4.62
C VAL A 63 -44.02 -2.85 3.64
N SER A 64 -43.59 -1.94 2.78
CA SER A 64 -42.47 -2.16 1.86
C SER A 64 -41.14 -2.28 2.60
N SER A 65 -40.87 -1.39 3.58
CA SER A 65 -39.61 -1.45 4.35
C SER A 65 -39.55 -2.67 5.26
N THR A 66 -40.67 -3.07 5.90
CA THR A 66 -40.68 -4.31 6.71
C THR A 66 -40.58 -5.56 5.86
N ALA A 67 -41.18 -5.60 4.66
CA ALA A 67 -41.04 -6.73 3.74
C ALA A 67 -39.62 -6.84 3.19
N THR A 68 -38.99 -5.71 2.84
CA THR A 68 -37.59 -5.66 2.40
C THR A 68 -36.65 -6.06 3.53
N GLY A 69 -36.85 -5.53 4.74
CA GLY A 69 -36.07 -5.92 5.92
C GLY A 69 -36.18 -7.40 6.26
N TYR A 70 -37.38 -7.98 6.14
CA TYR A 70 -37.61 -9.41 6.38
C TYR A 70 -36.94 -10.29 5.31
N VAL A 71 -37.00 -9.89 4.03
CA VAL A 71 -36.34 -10.64 2.94
C VAL A 71 -34.82 -10.54 3.08
N MET A 72 -34.26 -9.36 3.33
CA MET A 72 -32.82 -9.18 3.56
C MET A 72 -32.34 -9.95 4.79
N ASN A 73 -33.07 -9.89 5.91
CA ASN A 73 -32.72 -10.63 7.12
C ASN A 73 -32.82 -12.14 6.91
N SER A 74 -33.82 -12.62 6.15
CA SER A 74 -33.95 -14.06 5.84
C SER A 74 -32.89 -14.58 4.88
N GLU A 75 -32.39 -13.75 3.96
CA GLU A 75 -31.23 -14.10 3.12
C GLU A 75 -29.91 -14.00 3.89
N PHE A 76 -29.78 -12.99 4.74
CA PHE A 76 -28.62 -12.85 5.63
C PHE A 76 -28.53 -14.03 6.62
N GLU A 77 -29.66 -14.42 7.26
CA GLU A 77 -29.71 -15.60 8.13
C GLU A 77 -29.45 -16.91 7.38
N LYS A 78 -29.89 -17.04 6.12
CA LYS A 78 -29.57 -18.22 5.31
C LYS A 78 -28.12 -18.32 4.91
N ASN A 79 -27.51 -17.18 4.52
CA ASN A 79 -26.10 -17.14 4.18
C ASN A 79 -25.23 -17.26 5.43
N ALA A 80 -25.64 -16.67 6.55
CA ALA A 80 -25.01 -16.87 7.85
C ALA A 80 -25.11 -18.33 8.30
N LYS A 81 -26.28 -19.00 8.20
CA LYS A 81 -26.45 -20.41 8.58
C LYS A 81 -25.67 -21.38 7.69
N VAL A 82 -25.49 -21.10 6.38
CA VAL A 82 -24.68 -21.96 5.50
C VAL A 82 -23.21 -21.84 5.82
N ASN A 83 -22.74 -20.66 6.25
CA ASN A 83 -21.36 -20.47 6.69
C ASN A 83 -21.15 -20.84 8.17
N SER A 84 -22.17 -20.66 9.04
CA SER A 84 -22.06 -20.93 10.47
C SER A 84 -21.92 -22.40 10.85
N VAL A 85 -22.53 -23.32 10.10
CA VAL A 85 -22.48 -24.77 10.41
C VAL A 85 -21.06 -25.35 10.33
N VAL A 86 -20.16 -24.76 9.51
CA VAL A 86 -18.76 -25.22 9.41
C VAL A 86 -17.86 -24.45 10.39
N TYR A 87 -18.21 -23.20 10.73
CA TYR A 87 -17.42 -22.37 11.61
C TYR A 87 -17.83 -22.48 13.09
N GLU A 88 -19.11 -22.74 13.42
CA GLU A 88 -19.58 -22.88 14.81
C GLU A 88 -18.75 -23.93 15.59
N ASN A 89 -18.51 -25.10 15.00
CA ASN A 89 -17.77 -26.17 15.70
C ASN A 89 -16.30 -25.83 15.98
N ALA A 90 -15.62 -25.09 15.09
CA ALA A 90 -14.22 -24.72 15.27
C ALA A 90 -14.07 -23.57 16.27
N LEU A 91 -14.95 -22.56 16.19
CA LEU A 91 -14.96 -21.44 17.11
C LEU A 91 -15.42 -21.86 18.49
N ASP A 92 -16.44 -22.71 18.62
CA ASP A 92 -16.92 -23.27 19.89
C ASP A 92 -15.81 -24.05 20.60
N LYS A 93 -15.01 -24.84 19.84
CA LYS A 93 -13.85 -25.52 20.39
C LYS A 93 -12.83 -24.52 20.92
N PHE A 94 -12.51 -23.47 20.17
CA PHE A 94 -11.56 -22.42 20.60
C PHE A 94 -12.03 -21.74 21.89
N ILE A 95 -13.30 -21.28 21.91
CA ILE A 95 -13.91 -20.66 23.10
C ILE A 95 -13.91 -21.63 24.29
N SER A 96 -14.21 -22.90 24.07
CA SER A 96 -14.23 -23.91 25.14
C SER A 96 -12.84 -24.14 25.73
N VAL A 97 -11.80 -24.22 24.90
CA VAL A 97 -10.41 -24.36 25.35
C VAL A 97 -9.96 -23.10 26.09
N TYR A 98 -10.26 -21.91 25.56
CA TYR A 98 -9.98 -20.63 26.21
C TYR A 98 -10.60 -20.57 27.61
N ASN A 99 -11.91 -20.84 27.72
CA ASN A 99 -12.61 -20.85 29.03
C ASN A 99 -12.04 -21.88 29.99
N GLU A 100 -11.67 -23.07 29.51
CA GLU A 100 -11.05 -24.11 30.35
C GLU A 100 -9.72 -23.62 30.92
N VAL A 101 -8.86 -23.01 30.10
CA VAL A 101 -7.56 -22.45 30.54
C VAL A 101 -7.76 -21.32 31.56
N VAL A 102 -8.55 -20.29 31.22
CA VAL A 102 -8.76 -19.12 32.06
C VAL A 102 -9.37 -19.49 33.41
N THR A 103 -10.27 -20.52 33.46
CA THR A 103 -11.00 -20.87 34.68
C THR A 103 -10.35 -21.96 35.54
N LYS A 104 -9.50 -22.82 34.93
CA LYS A 104 -9.00 -24.03 35.60
C LYS A 104 -7.48 -24.17 35.65
N TYR A 105 -6.73 -23.31 34.93
CA TYR A 105 -5.28 -23.31 35.10
C TYR A 105 -4.92 -22.94 36.52
N TYR A 106 -3.85 -23.50 37.06
CA TYR A 106 -3.52 -23.41 38.51
C TYR A 106 -2.94 -22.05 38.92
N GLU A 107 -2.50 -21.25 37.98
CA GLU A 107 -2.03 -19.87 38.17
C GLU A 107 -3.00 -18.87 37.52
N GLU A 108 -2.93 -17.60 37.92
CA GLU A 108 -3.68 -16.54 37.24
C GLU A 108 -3.16 -16.36 35.81
N VAL A 109 -4.09 -16.24 34.87
CA VAL A 109 -3.80 -16.05 33.47
C VAL A 109 -4.39 -14.70 33.03
N ASP A 110 -3.59 -13.86 32.39
CA ASP A 110 -4.12 -12.69 31.70
C ASP A 110 -4.92 -13.12 30.49
N SER A 111 -6.19 -12.79 30.49
CA SER A 111 -7.13 -13.19 29.45
C SER A 111 -6.85 -12.49 28.12
N ASN A 112 -6.31 -11.28 28.13
CA ASN A 112 -5.98 -10.52 26.93
C ASN A 112 -4.71 -11.06 26.31
N GLU A 113 -3.65 -11.30 27.11
CA GLU A 113 -2.42 -11.93 26.61
C GLU A 113 -2.70 -13.29 25.96
N LEU A 114 -3.64 -14.07 26.52
CA LEU A 114 -4.01 -15.36 25.97
C LEU A 114 -4.73 -15.23 24.62
N ILE A 115 -5.61 -14.23 24.46
CA ILE A 115 -6.29 -13.93 23.19
C ILE A 115 -5.28 -13.47 22.15
N ASP A 116 -4.37 -12.56 22.51
CA ASP A 116 -3.34 -12.05 21.62
C ASP A 116 -2.40 -13.16 21.13
N ALA A 117 -2.01 -14.07 22.04
CA ALA A 117 -1.25 -15.26 21.68
C ALA A 117 -2.02 -16.16 20.69
N GLY A 118 -3.34 -16.28 20.88
CA GLY A 118 -4.22 -17.02 19.95
C GLY A 118 -4.30 -16.36 18.57
N ILE A 119 -4.46 -15.03 18.51
CA ILE A 119 -4.48 -14.26 17.27
C ILE A 119 -3.12 -14.35 16.57
N LYS A 120 -2.03 -14.17 17.31
CA LYS A 120 -0.67 -14.30 16.79
C LYS A 120 -0.44 -15.68 16.16
N GLY A 121 -0.86 -16.76 16.85
CA GLY A 121 -0.76 -18.11 16.32
C GLY A 121 -1.59 -18.34 15.04
N MET A 122 -2.76 -17.70 14.91
CA MET A 122 -3.54 -17.74 13.67
C MET A 122 -2.81 -17.05 12.51
N ILE A 123 -2.24 -15.87 12.75
CA ILE A 123 -1.49 -15.11 11.74
C ILE A 123 -0.23 -15.88 11.31
N GLU A 124 0.53 -16.42 12.25
CA GLU A 124 1.72 -17.22 11.96
C GLU A 124 1.40 -18.47 11.10
N ASN A 125 0.22 -19.08 11.32
CA ASN A 125 -0.20 -20.26 10.56
C ASN A 125 -0.54 -19.96 9.08
N LEU A 126 -0.71 -18.70 8.68
CA LEU A 126 -0.89 -18.33 7.27
C LEU A 126 0.34 -18.66 6.42
N LYS A 127 1.52 -18.83 7.04
CA LYS A 127 2.82 -19.01 6.37
C LYS A 127 3.14 -17.86 5.40
N ASP A 128 2.55 -16.73 5.64
CA ASP A 128 2.79 -15.48 4.94
C ASP A 128 3.91 -14.74 5.68
N LYS A 129 5.07 -14.60 5.04
CA LYS A 129 6.25 -13.96 5.64
C LYS A 129 6.04 -12.47 5.94
N TYR A 130 4.97 -11.88 5.43
CA TYR A 130 4.61 -10.48 5.62
C TYR A 130 3.46 -10.29 6.60
N ALA A 131 2.80 -11.40 7.01
CA ALA A 131 1.71 -11.33 7.97
C ALA A 131 2.26 -11.16 9.38
N ILE A 132 1.77 -10.15 10.08
CA ILE A 132 2.14 -9.85 11.47
C ILE A 132 0.92 -9.38 12.27
N TYR A 133 0.96 -9.61 13.56
CA TYR A 133 0.07 -9.02 14.56
C TYR A 133 0.94 -8.24 15.56
N VAL A 134 0.71 -6.95 15.66
CA VAL A 134 1.56 -6.01 16.42
C VAL A 134 0.72 -4.87 17.01
N ASP A 135 1.31 -4.12 17.93
CA ASP A 135 0.74 -2.88 18.42
C ASP A 135 0.65 -1.82 17.30
N GLU A 136 -0.38 -0.98 17.33
CA GLU A 136 -0.67 0.00 16.28
C GLU A 136 0.52 0.93 16.00
N GLU A 137 1.21 1.37 17.05
CA GLU A 137 2.35 2.31 16.98
C GLU A 137 3.48 1.80 16.07
N VAL A 138 3.66 0.47 15.98
CA VAL A 138 4.73 -0.16 15.17
C VAL A 138 4.52 0.03 13.68
N LEU A 139 3.26 0.21 13.22
CA LEU A 139 2.92 0.27 11.78
C LEU A 139 2.73 1.70 11.24
N SER A 140 2.66 2.70 12.10
CA SER A 140 2.28 4.07 11.73
C SER A 140 3.40 4.89 11.09
N SER A 141 4.68 4.53 11.28
CA SER A 141 5.85 5.35 10.91
C SER A 141 6.40 5.15 9.50
N ASP A 142 6.02 4.06 8.80
CA ASP A 142 6.74 3.64 7.58
C ASP A 142 6.35 4.36 6.27
N LEU A 143 5.33 5.24 6.27
CA LEU A 143 4.80 5.82 5.03
C LEU A 143 5.23 7.28 4.77
N GLU A 144 5.81 7.93 5.75
CA GLU A 144 6.31 9.30 5.61
C GLU A 144 7.85 9.28 5.61
N SER A 145 8.47 9.90 4.62
CA SER A 145 9.92 10.06 4.59
C SER A 145 10.34 11.17 5.56
N THR A 146 9.99 10.98 6.84
CA THR A 146 10.25 11.96 7.89
C THR A 146 10.83 11.30 9.14
N TYR A 147 11.63 12.04 9.89
CA TYR A 147 12.06 11.65 11.22
C TYR A 147 12.18 12.87 12.13
N GLU A 148 12.07 12.65 13.44
CA GLU A 148 12.31 13.70 14.44
C GLU A 148 13.81 13.81 14.74
N GLY A 149 14.40 14.95 14.42
CA GLY A 149 15.83 15.16 14.59
C GLY A 149 16.28 16.59 14.28
N ILE A 150 17.57 16.82 14.24
CA ILE A 150 18.18 18.11 13.95
C ILE A 150 18.57 18.29 12.47
N GLY A 151 18.35 17.25 11.64
CA GLY A 151 18.63 17.28 10.21
C GLY A 151 20.06 16.91 9.81
N VAL A 152 20.68 15.98 10.54
CA VAL A 152 21.98 15.41 10.18
C VAL A 152 21.91 13.91 10.05
N VAL A 153 22.69 13.35 9.11
CA VAL A 153 23.02 11.92 9.07
C VAL A 153 24.44 11.77 9.58
N THR A 154 24.68 10.83 10.49
CA THR A 154 25.99 10.57 11.03
C THR A 154 26.46 9.14 10.74
N ILE A 155 27.76 8.98 10.52
CA ILE A 155 28.43 7.69 10.58
C ILE A 155 29.26 7.72 11.86
N GLU A 156 28.94 6.83 12.81
CA GLU A 156 29.37 7.00 14.20
C GLU A 156 28.96 8.39 14.72
N ASN A 157 29.89 9.22 15.16
CA ASN A 157 29.66 10.60 15.58
C ASN A 157 30.13 11.65 14.57
N VAL A 158 30.43 11.27 13.32
CA VAL A 158 30.84 12.16 12.24
C VAL A 158 29.65 12.51 11.37
N VAL A 159 29.41 13.80 11.14
CA VAL A 159 28.36 14.29 10.24
C VAL A 159 28.72 13.93 8.80
N TYR A 160 27.87 13.08 8.19
CA TYR A 160 28.02 12.62 6.80
C TYR A 160 27.16 13.44 5.84
N GLU A 161 25.95 13.85 6.29
CA GLU A 161 25.03 14.68 5.51
C GLU A 161 24.34 15.67 6.42
N VAL A 162 23.99 16.84 5.88
CA VAL A 162 23.17 17.86 6.54
C VAL A 162 22.04 18.21 5.58
N TYR A 163 20.80 17.98 5.99
CA TYR A 163 19.64 18.30 5.17
C TYR A 163 19.42 19.80 5.09
N GLU A 164 19.20 20.31 3.87
CA GLU A 164 18.84 21.71 3.63
C GLU A 164 17.58 22.07 4.41
N ASP A 165 17.49 23.33 4.85
CA ASP A 165 16.37 23.85 5.67
C ASP A 165 16.21 23.21 7.06
N SER A 166 17.08 22.30 7.47
CA SER A 166 17.08 21.76 8.82
C SER A 166 17.67 22.73 9.86
N SER A 167 17.36 22.47 11.15
CA SER A 167 17.93 23.25 12.26
C SER A 167 19.45 23.22 12.24
N ALA A 168 20.08 22.08 12.04
CA ALA A 168 21.53 21.97 11.95
C ALA A 168 22.10 22.77 10.77
N TYR A 169 21.43 22.75 9.61
CA TYR A 169 21.83 23.53 8.45
C TYR A 169 21.79 25.03 8.70
N ARG A 170 20.67 25.52 9.25
CA ARG A 170 20.47 26.95 9.58
C ARG A 170 21.50 27.46 10.58
N GLU A 171 21.91 26.63 11.52
CA GLU A 171 22.90 26.98 12.53
C GLU A 171 24.36 26.81 12.04
N GLY A 172 24.58 26.22 10.87
CA GLY A 172 25.88 26.14 10.21
C GLY A 172 26.71 24.91 10.54
N VAL A 173 26.06 23.81 10.95
CA VAL A 173 26.68 22.47 11.00
C VAL A 173 27.05 22.03 9.59
N LYS A 174 28.17 21.35 9.42
CA LYS A 174 28.71 20.96 8.12
C LYS A 174 29.08 19.48 8.08
N VAL A 175 29.06 18.94 6.87
CA VAL A 175 29.63 17.62 6.59
C VAL A 175 31.08 17.58 7.03
N GLY A 176 31.48 16.51 7.74
CA GLY A 176 32.80 16.32 8.31
C GLY A 176 32.95 16.84 9.75
N ASP A 177 31.96 17.52 10.32
CA ASP A 177 31.96 17.85 11.75
C ASP A 177 31.89 16.57 12.59
N ILE A 178 32.63 16.53 13.68
CA ILE A 178 32.59 15.42 14.64
C ILE A 178 31.81 15.87 15.86
N ILE A 179 30.62 15.30 16.09
CA ILE A 179 29.81 15.64 17.26
C ILE A 179 30.49 15.07 18.49
N VAL A 180 30.82 15.94 19.46
CA VAL A 180 31.54 15.58 20.70
C VAL A 180 30.70 15.77 21.95
N SER A 181 29.59 16.52 21.89
CA SER A 181 28.68 16.65 23.01
C SER A 181 27.26 17.04 22.59
N VAL A 182 26.28 16.72 23.43
CA VAL A 182 24.89 17.19 23.39
C VAL A 182 24.48 17.60 24.80
N ASN A 183 24.09 18.87 24.98
CA ASN A 183 23.66 19.43 26.27
C ASN A 183 24.68 19.14 27.42
N GLY A 184 25.97 19.14 27.08
CA GLY A 184 27.07 18.84 28.00
C GLY A 184 27.33 17.34 28.22
N TYR A 185 26.52 16.44 27.65
CA TYR A 185 26.78 15.02 27.63
C TYR A 185 27.80 14.66 26.53
N SER A 186 28.89 13.98 26.88
CA SER A 186 29.96 13.66 25.92
C SER A 186 29.51 12.56 24.96
N ILE A 187 29.66 12.80 23.68
CA ILE A 187 29.44 11.84 22.58
C ILE A 187 30.78 11.46 21.96
N ASN A 188 30.96 10.18 21.71
CA ASN A 188 32.15 9.61 21.10
C ASN A 188 31.79 8.34 20.28
N LYS A 189 32.82 7.65 19.75
CA LYS A 189 32.61 6.43 18.93
C LYS A 189 32.00 5.26 19.67
N ASP A 190 32.06 5.22 21.00
CA ASP A 190 31.53 4.11 21.78
C ASP A 190 30.04 4.30 22.11
N ASN A 191 29.57 5.56 22.22
CA ASN A 191 28.21 5.89 22.62
C ASN A 191 27.42 6.76 21.63
N TYR A 192 27.88 6.87 20.37
CA TYR A 192 27.20 7.69 19.33
C TYR A 192 25.73 7.31 19.11
N HIS A 193 25.38 6.06 19.38
CA HIS A 193 24.00 5.59 19.28
C HIS A 193 23.04 6.27 20.27
N GLU A 194 23.56 6.89 21.33
CA GLU A 194 22.77 7.66 22.29
C GLU A 194 22.48 9.10 21.81
N LEU A 195 23.07 9.56 20.71
CA LEU A 195 22.94 10.93 20.19
C LEU A 195 21.49 11.35 20.01
N SER A 196 20.68 10.50 19.36
CA SER A 196 19.26 10.77 19.11
C SER A 196 18.46 10.88 20.41
N ASP A 197 18.69 9.98 21.35
CA ASP A 197 17.99 9.95 22.62
C ASP A 197 18.33 11.20 23.44
N LYS A 198 19.61 11.60 23.48
CA LYS A 198 20.06 12.80 24.18
C LYS A 198 19.51 14.10 23.60
N LEU A 199 19.27 14.15 22.28
CA LEU A 199 18.59 15.27 21.65
C LEU A 199 17.10 15.32 22.02
N LYS A 200 16.43 14.17 22.16
CA LYS A 200 15.00 14.08 22.47
C LYS A 200 14.69 14.23 23.98
N GLU A 201 15.70 14.15 24.85
CA GLU A 201 15.52 14.43 26.30
C GLU A 201 15.11 15.90 26.57
N ASN A 202 15.29 16.79 25.61
CA ASN A 202 14.94 18.19 25.71
C ASN A 202 14.06 18.64 24.52
N ASP A 203 12.81 18.97 24.78
CA ASP A 203 11.83 19.42 23.78
C ASP A 203 12.14 20.81 23.20
N GLY A 204 13.18 21.47 23.64
CA GLY A 204 13.54 22.81 23.23
C GLY A 204 14.83 22.87 22.39
N VAL A 205 15.58 23.94 22.62
CA VAL A 205 16.90 24.17 22.00
C VAL A 205 17.93 23.28 22.68
N ASN A 206 18.59 22.45 21.86
CA ASN A 206 19.73 21.64 22.27
C ASN A 206 21.04 22.33 21.90
N GLU A 207 22.04 22.23 22.74
CA GLU A 207 23.39 22.69 22.44
C GLU A 207 24.26 21.49 22.04
N ILE A 208 24.73 21.47 20.79
CA ILE A 208 25.67 20.46 20.32
C ILE A 208 27.07 21.04 20.19
N GLY A 209 28.05 20.34 20.76
CA GLY A 209 29.48 20.63 20.56
C GLY A 209 30.03 19.79 19.41
N VAL A 210 30.72 20.40 18.50
CA VAL A 210 31.38 19.71 17.38
C VAL A 210 32.86 20.08 17.28
N LEU A 211 33.65 19.16 16.77
CA LEU A 211 35.04 19.38 16.38
C LEU A 211 35.11 19.49 14.84
N ARG A 212 35.49 20.65 14.32
CA ARG A 212 35.71 20.94 12.89
C ARG A 212 37.18 21.14 12.62
N GLY A 213 37.85 20.10 12.17
CA GLY A 213 39.32 20.06 12.13
C GLY A 213 39.89 20.05 13.55
N GLU A 214 40.54 21.16 13.97
CA GLU A 214 41.07 21.32 15.33
C GLU A 214 40.28 22.34 16.16
N GLU A 215 39.20 22.89 15.61
CA GLU A 215 38.37 23.93 16.25
C GLU A 215 37.15 23.31 16.91
N GLU A 216 36.94 23.62 18.20
CA GLU A 216 35.71 23.27 18.90
C GLU A 216 34.67 24.38 18.67
N LEU A 217 33.50 23.98 18.15
CA LEU A 217 32.36 24.88 17.87
C LEU A 217 31.15 24.40 18.65
N SER A 218 30.24 25.32 18.98
CA SER A 218 28.96 25.01 19.60
C SER A 218 27.84 25.57 18.75
N PHE A 219 26.78 24.79 18.53
CA PHE A 219 25.61 25.14 17.79
C PHE A 219 24.34 24.91 18.61
N LYS A 220 23.36 25.82 18.46
CA LYS A 220 22.04 25.68 19.09
C LYS A 220 21.05 25.13 18.09
N VAL A 221 20.70 23.89 18.25
CA VAL A 221 19.82 23.16 17.32
C VAL A 221 18.51 22.76 17.98
N THR A 222 17.46 22.63 17.21
CA THR A 222 16.12 22.19 17.67
C THR A 222 15.77 20.89 17.00
N VAL A 223 15.20 19.94 17.74
CA VAL A 223 14.59 18.75 17.17
C VAL A 223 13.31 19.18 16.45
N GLU A 224 13.20 18.80 15.21
CA GLU A 224 12.06 19.12 14.35
C GLU A 224 11.79 17.94 13.41
N THR A 225 10.59 17.90 12.80
CA THR A 225 10.27 16.91 11.78
C THR A 225 11.07 17.19 10.51
N ILE A 226 12.00 16.33 10.18
CA ILE A 226 12.86 16.42 9.00
C ILE A 226 12.27 15.56 7.89
N THR A 227 12.06 16.17 6.72
CA THR A 227 11.71 15.42 5.51
C THR A 227 12.98 14.95 4.83
N ILE A 228 13.09 13.63 4.61
CA ILE A 228 14.18 13.01 3.85
C ILE A 228 13.78 13.08 2.37
N PRO A 229 14.56 13.75 1.51
CA PRO A 229 14.31 13.74 0.07
C PRO A 229 14.38 12.32 -0.49
N THR A 230 13.39 11.95 -1.29
CA THR A 230 13.32 10.61 -1.91
C THR A 230 13.68 10.63 -3.39
N VAL A 231 13.82 11.82 -3.97
CA VAL A 231 14.12 12.00 -5.40
C VAL A 231 15.34 12.90 -5.56
N SER A 232 16.26 12.51 -6.42
CA SER A 232 17.36 13.36 -6.87
C SER A 232 17.43 13.45 -8.39
N THR A 233 18.05 14.51 -8.94
CA THR A 233 18.08 14.73 -10.39
C THR A 233 19.44 15.20 -10.87
N ASN A 234 19.72 14.88 -12.13
CA ASN A 234 20.88 15.37 -12.85
C ASN A 234 20.56 15.49 -14.37
N THR A 235 21.46 16.07 -15.16
CA THR A 235 21.38 16.10 -16.62
C THR A 235 22.68 15.63 -17.23
N TYR A 236 22.55 14.93 -18.38
CA TYR A 236 23.69 14.40 -19.15
C TYR A 236 23.53 14.75 -20.62
N GLU A 237 24.65 15.04 -21.29
CA GLU A 237 24.65 15.27 -22.73
C GLU A 237 25.13 14.02 -23.50
N VAL A 238 24.33 13.58 -24.46
CA VAL A 238 24.64 12.44 -25.33
C VAL A 238 24.40 12.83 -26.77
N LYS A 239 25.45 12.99 -27.57
CA LYS A 239 25.39 13.35 -29.00
C LYS A 239 24.52 14.58 -29.28
N GLY A 240 24.59 15.58 -28.42
CA GLY A 240 23.86 16.84 -28.59
C GLY A 240 22.39 16.76 -28.10
N LYS A 241 21.98 15.65 -27.47
CA LYS A 241 20.70 15.53 -26.73
C LYS A 241 20.94 15.72 -25.25
N LYS A 242 20.05 16.43 -24.59
CA LYS A 242 20.04 16.58 -23.13
C LYS A 242 19.16 15.50 -22.51
N ILE A 243 19.73 14.63 -21.72
CA ILE A 243 19.04 13.53 -21.06
C ILE A 243 18.87 13.87 -19.57
N GLY A 244 17.61 13.95 -19.13
CA GLY A 244 17.28 14.06 -17.72
C GLY A 244 17.55 12.72 -17.01
N TYR A 245 18.00 12.80 -15.77
CA TYR A 245 18.18 11.66 -14.87
C TYR A 245 17.45 11.96 -13.59
N VAL A 246 16.59 11.04 -13.20
CA VAL A 246 15.85 11.07 -11.95
C VAL A 246 16.13 9.78 -11.21
N ASP A 247 16.69 9.91 -10.02
CA ASP A 247 16.89 8.81 -9.09
C ASP A 247 15.80 8.85 -8.02
N ILE A 248 15.14 7.73 -7.80
CA ILE A 248 14.08 7.57 -6.78
C ILE A 248 14.57 6.54 -5.78
N ASP A 249 15.04 6.97 -4.62
CA ASP A 249 15.59 6.10 -3.58
C ASP A 249 14.53 5.22 -2.90
N SER A 250 13.33 5.78 -2.69
CA SER A 250 12.20 5.09 -2.06
C SER A 250 10.89 5.75 -2.43
N PHE A 251 9.76 5.09 -2.16
CA PHE A 251 8.43 5.67 -2.33
C PHE A 251 7.82 6.04 -0.98
N ALA A 252 7.71 7.33 -0.71
CA ALA A 252 7.00 7.93 0.43
C ALA A 252 5.81 8.75 -0.08
N LYS A 253 4.99 9.30 0.81
CA LYS A 253 3.83 10.13 0.43
C LYS A 253 4.20 11.38 -0.35
N ASN A 254 5.37 11.97 -0.08
CA ASN A 254 5.91 13.17 -0.73
C ASN A 254 6.67 12.89 -2.04
N THR A 255 6.96 11.63 -2.36
CA THR A 255 7.81 11.27 -3.51
C THR A 255 7.23 11.75 -4.85
N TYR A 256 5.91 11.71 -5.04
CA TYR A 256 5.30 12.20 -6.26
C TYR A 256 5.48 13.73 -6.41
N ASP A 257 5.24 14.49 -5.37
CA ASP A 257 5.37 15.96 -5.40
C ASP A 257 6.82 16.38 -5.67
N GLU A 258 7.80 15.67 -5.08
CA GLU A 258 9.22 15.88 -5.35
C GLU A 258 9.57 15.53 -6.81
N PHE A 259 9.08 14.39 -7.30
CA PHE A 259 9.28 13.94 -8.67
C PHE A 259 8.71 14.94 -9.68
N ASP A 260 7.45 15.35 -9.54
CA ASP A 260 6.78 16.29 -10.46
C ASP A 260 7.50 17.64 -10.48
N THR A 261 7.89 18.16 -9.32
CA THR A 261 8.63 19.42 -9.20
C THR A 261 9.97 19.34 -9.92
N LYS A 262 10.75 18.30 -9.68
CA LYS A 262 12.09 18.11 -10.24
C LYS A 262 12.04 17.77 -11.73
N LEU A 263 11.10 16.91 -12.16
CA LEU A 263 10.89 16.61 -13.57
C LEU A 263 10.45 17.86 -14.34
N THR A 264 9.54 18.65 -13.80
CA THR A 264 9.13 19.94 -14.39
C THR A 264 10.33 20.89 -14.58
N SER A 265 11.29 20.87 -13.65
CA SER A 265 12.52 21.67 -13.79
C SER A 265 13.41 21.16 -14.91
N LEU A 266 13.61 19.85 -15.03
CA LEU A 266 14.36 19.22 -16.12
C LEU A 266 13.70 19.50 -17.49
N GLU A 267 12.37 19.44 -17.57
CA GLU A 267 11.62 19.75 -18.81
C GLU A 267 11.77 21.21 -19.23
N LYS A 268 11.78 22.15 -18.28
CA LYS A 268 12.08 23.56 -18.56
C LYS A 268 13.50 23.78 -19.07
N GLU A 269 14.43 22.93 -18.69
CA GLU A 269 15.79 22.93 -19.22
C GLU A 269 15.89 22.33 -20.62
N GLY A 270 14.82 21.71 -21.15
CA GLY A 270 14.71 21.18 -22.49
C GLY A 270 15.35 19.79 -22.63
N ILE A 271 14.96 18.83 -21.82
CA ILE A 271 15.41 17.44 -21.98
C ILE A 271 14.78 16.78 -23.21
N ASP A 272 15.58 15.95 -23.91
CA ASP A 272 15.17 15.15 -25.08
C ASP A 272 14.75 13.72 -24.68
N GLY A 273 15.02 13.31 -23.45
CA GLY A 273 14.70 12.00 -22.91
C GLY A 273 14.98 11.90 -21.44
N LEU A 274 14.56 10.81 -20.81
CA LEU A 274 14.61 10.64 -19.37
C LEU A 274 15.15 9.25 -18.98
N ILE A 275 16.05 9.20 -18.02
CA ILE A 275 16.41 8.00 -17.28
C ILE A 275 15.75 8.09 -15.91
N ILE A 276 14.99 7.05 -15.53
CA ILE A 276 14.46 6.87 -14.18
C ILE A 276 15.26 5.75 -13.53
N ASP A 277 15.98 6.04 -12.46
CA ASP A 277 16.77 5.07 -11.73
C ASP A 277 15.96 4.56 -10.52
N LEU A 278 15.67 3.28 -10.51
CA LEU A 278 14.98 2.55 -9.44
C LEU A 278 15.90 1.49 -8.80
N ARG A 279 17.19 1.56 -9.06
CA ARG A 279 18.14 0.64 -8.46
C ARG A 279 18.21 0.89 -6.95
N ASN A 280 18.28 -0.20 -6.18
CA ASN A 280 18.27 -0.21 -4.70
C ASN A 280 16.97 0.32 -4.06
N ASN A 281 15.96 0.68 -4.85
CA ASN A 281 14.65 1.10 -4.34
C ASN A 281 13.82 -0.14 -3.95
N SER A 282 13.59 -0.33 -2.67
CA SER A 282 12.80 -1.46 -2.13
C SER A 282 11.29 -1.28 -2.22
N GLY A 283 10.83 -0.15 -2.79
CA GLY A 283 9.42 0.20 -2.89
C GLY A 283 8.99 1.21 -1.83
N GLY A 284 7.77 1.08 -1.34
CA GLY A 284 7.17 1.97 -0.35
C GLY A 284 5.70 2.28 -0.68
N TYR A 285 5.32 3.55 -0.64
CA TYR A 285 3.95 4.01 -0.83
C TYR A 285 3.49 3.84 -2.28
N VAL A 286 2.59 2.88 -2.52
CA VAL A 286 2.12 2.48 -3.86
C VAL A 286 1.50 3.64 -4.62
N LYS A 287 0.76 4.54 -3.93
CA LYS A 287 0.10 5.66 -4.61
C LYS A 287 1.11 6.58 -5.31
N SER A 288 2.26 6.86 -4.72
CA SER A 288 3.28 7.70 -5.37
C SER A 288 3.84 7.05 -6.64
N SER A 289 4.06 5.73 -6.65
CA SER A 289 4.47 5.02 -7.87
C SER A 289 3.39 5.01 -8.94
N PHE A 290 2.11 4.91 -8.54
CA PHE A 290 0.96 5.05 -9.43
C PHE A 290 0.89 6.46 -10.05
N ASP A 291 0.98 7.51 -9.22
CA ASP A 291 0.88 8.90 -9.67
C ASP A 291 2.03 9.25 -10.66
N ILE A 292 3.25 8.75 -10.40
CA ILE A 292 4.38 8.88 -11.33
C ILE A 292 4.09 8.13 -12.65
N ALA A 293 3.57 6.90 -12.59
CA ALA A 293 3.22 6.15 -13.80
C ALA A 293 2.17 6.88 -14.64
N SER A 294 1.18 7.51 -13.98
CA SER A 294 0.10 8.27 -14.64
C SER A 294 0.59 9.48 -15.45
N ASP A 295 1.76 10.05 -15.14
CA ASP A 295 2.34 11.12 -15.95
C ASP A 295 2.78 10.64 -17.35
N PHE A 296 2.98 9.35 -17.56
CA PHE A 296 3.50 8.75 -18.79
C PHE A 296 2.46 7.92 -19.54
N ILE A 297 1.52 7.31 -18.84
CA ILE A 297 0.59 6.33 -19.40
C ILE A 297 -0.65 7.05 -19.93
N GLU A 298 -1.15 6.61 -21.11
CA GLU A 298 -2.37 7.16 -21.67
C GLU A 298 -3.58 6.75 -20.85
N LYS A 299 -4.55 7.65 -20.73
CA LYS A 299 -5.82 7.41 -20.07
C LYS A 299 -6.46 6.08 -20.48
N ASP A 300 -7.11 5.45 -19.55
CA ASP A 300 -7.78 4.14 -19.67
C ASP A 300 -6.84 2.96 -19.93
N LYS A 301 -5.51 3.14 -19.93
CA LYS A 301 -4.56 2.03 -19.95
C LYS A 301 -4.30 1.52 -18.53
N VAL A 302 -4.01 0.23 -18.43
CA VAL A 302 -3.70 -0.44 -17.16
C VAL A 302 -2.33 0.00 -16.66
N ILE A 303 -2.27 0.43 -15.39
CA ILE A 303 -1.02 0.68 -14.66
C ILE A 303 -0.58 -0.60 -13.95
N TYR A 304 -1.51 -1.27 -13.27
CA TYR A 304 -1.33 -2.61 -12.70
C TYR A 304 -2.71 -3.24 -12.44
N SER A 305 -2.76 -4.53 -12.08
CA SER A 305 -3.99 -5.16 -11.61
C SER A 305 -3.79 -5.78 -10.23
N LEU A 306 -4.86 -5.90 -9.45
CA LEU A 306 -4.89 -6.56 -8.15
C LEU A 306 -5.66 -7.86 -8.26
N LYS A 307 -4.99 -8.97 -8.02
CA LYS A 307 -5.60 -10.30 -7.93
C LYS A 307 -5.81 -10.65 -6.46
N SER A 308 -7.06 -10.53 -6.02
CA SER A 308 -7.52 -11.00 -4.72
C SER A 308 -7.94 -12.48 -4.79
N LYS A 309 -8.49 -13.00 -3.70
CA LYS A 309 -9.01 -14.38 -3.64
C LYS A 309 -10.13 -14.65 -4.66
N ASP A 310 -10.98 -13.67 -4.91
CA ASP A 310 -12.26 -13.85 -5.60
C ASP A 310 -12.31 -13.11 -6.95
N GLU A 311 -11.46 -12.10 -7.18
CA GLU A 311 -11.52 -11.23 -8.36
C GLU A 311 -10.16 -10.69 -8.78
N ILE A 312 -10.09 -10.17 -10.00
CA ILE A 312 -9.00 -9.36 -10.53
C ILE A 312 -9.57 -7.99 -10.84
N GLU A 313 -9.00 -6.96 -10.24
CA GLU A 313 -9.34 -5.55 -10.45
C GLU A 313 -8.21 -4.87 -11.21
N GLU A 314 -8.52 -4.23 -12.34
CA GLU A 314 -7.57 -3.43 -13.09
C GLU A 314 -7.54 -2.00 -12.56
N VAL A 315 -6.34 -1.48 -12.31
CA VAL A 315 -6.11 -0.09 -11.90
C VAL A 315 -5.63 0.67 -13.14
N LEU A 316 -6.51 1.54 -13.64
CA LEU A 316 -6.31 2.26 -14.89
C LEU A 316 -5.77 3.67 -14.62
N ASP A 317 -5.08 4.25 -15.60
CA ASP A 317 -4.83 5.67 -15.60
C ASP A 317 -6.12 6.45 -15.88
N GLU A 318 -6.38 7.50 -15.11
CA GLU A 318 -7.54 8.38 -15.25
C GLU A 318 -7.16 9.79 -15.74
N THR A 319 -5.89 10.06 -15.97
CA THR A 319 -5.36 11.39 -16.31
C THR A 319 -5.36 11.64 -17.82
N GLU A 320 -5.34 12.92 -18.21
CA GLU A 320 -5.16 13.32 -19.60
C GLU A 320 -3.69 13.71 -19.91
N LYS A 321 -2.81 13.62 -18.90
CA LYS A 321 -1.40 13.99 -19.04
C LYS A 321 -0.61 12.82 -19.61
N VAL A 322 0.16 13.07 -20.64
CA VAL A 322 1.07 12.07 -21.23
C VAL A 322 2.38 12.73 -21.61
N LYS A 323 3.47 12.30 -20.98
CA LYS A 323 4.82 12.64 -21.43
C LYS A 323 5.12 11.85 -22.70
N SER A 324 5.81 12.46 -23.68
CA SER A 324 5.99 11.87 -25.02
C SER A 324 7.44 11.64 -25.44
N TYR A 325 8.41 11.81 -24.53
CA TYR A 325 9.82 11.57 -24.79
C TYR A 325 10.24 10.15 -24.40
N LYS A 326 11.37 9.69 -24.95
CA LYS A 326 11.90 8.36 -24.64
C LYS A 326 12.27 8.26 -23.16
N VAL A 327 11.84 7.17 -22.52
CA VAL A 327 12.18 6.81 -21.14
C VAL A 327 12.98 5.52 -21.10
N VAL A 328 14.01 5.48 -20.27
CA VAL A 328 14.78 4.29 -19.93
C VAL A 328 14.74 4.13 -18.41
N VAL A 329 14.45 2.94 -17.93
CA VAL A 329 14.38 2.65 -16.49
C VAL A 329 15.53 1.75 -16.07
N LEU A 330 16.28 2.16 -15.06
CA LEU A 330 17.34 1.37 -14.45
C LEU A 330 16.79 0.57 -13.27
N VAL A 331 17.08 -0.72 -13.23
CA VAL A 331 16.64 -1.63 -12.18
C VAL A 331 17.75 -2.58 -11.74
N ASN A 332 17.66 -3.09 -10.51
CA ASN A 332 18.55 -4.14 -10.03
C ASN A 332 17.84 -5.15 -9.10
N LYS A 333 18.58 -6.07 -8.53
CA LYS A 333 18.04 -7.12 -7.65
C LYS A 333 17.38 -6.60 -6.36
N SER A 334 17.65 -5.36 -5.99
CA SER A 334 17.06 -4.71 -4.82
C SER A 334 15.83 -3.86 -5.17
N THR A 335 15.54 -3.65 -6.48
CA THR A 335 14.31 -3.01 -6.94
C THR A 335 13.14 -3.92 -6.60
N ALA A 336 12.17 -3.43 -5.78
CA ALA A 336 11.09 -4.27 -5.25
C ALA A 336 9.75 -3.53 -5.11
N SER A 337 8.63 -4.29 -5.07
CA SER A 337 7.29 -3.78 -4.70
C SER A 337 6.83 -2.62 -5.59
N SER A 338 6.48 -1.44 -5.04
CA SER A 338 6.04 -0.26 -5.80
C SER A 338 7.05 0.22 -6.85
N ALA A 339 8.35 -0.01 -6.65
CA ALA A 339 9.35 0.24 -7.68
C ALA A 339 9.20 -0.73 -8.88
N GLU A 340 8.81 -1.97 -8.62
CA GLU A 340 8.50 -2.93 -9.69
C GLU A 340 7.18 -2.59 -10.37
N ILE A 341 6.18 -2.05 -9.65
CA ILE A 341 4.93 -1.55 -10.24
C ILE A 341 5.24 -0.45 -11.25
N LEU A 342 6.01 0.57 -10.86
CA LEU A 342 6.40 1.66 -11.78
C LEU A 342 7.20 1.13 -12.97
N ALA A 343 8.20 0.29 -12.75
CA ALA A 343 9.01 -0.29 -13.83
C ALA A 343 8.15 -1.12 -14.81
N ALA A 344 7.22 -1.94 -14.31
CA ALA A 344 6.32 -2.73 -15.13
C ALA A 344 5.34 -1.87 -15.92
N ALA A 345 4.74 -0.86 -15.28
CA ALA A 345 3.81 0.07 -15.90
C ALA A 345 4.48 0.84 -17.04
N LEU A 346 5.67 1.38 -16.80
CA LEU A 346 6.44 2.08 -17.82
C LEU A 346 6.88 1.13 -18.95
N LYS A 347 7.26 -0.11 -18.67
CA LYS A 347 7.61 -1.10 -19.67
C LYS A 347 6.43 -1.48 -20.55
N ASP A 348 5.34 -1.92 -19.92
CA ASP A 348 4.25 -2.62 -20.62
C ASP A 348 3.21 -1.63 -21.21
N SER A 349 2.94 -0.51 -20.54
CA SER A 349 1.89 0.45 -20.96
C SER A 349 2.45 1.71 -21.65
N TYR A 350 3.68 2.12 -21.33
CA TYR A 350 4.33 3.26 -21.99
C TYR A 350 5.33 2.86 -23.07
N GLY A 351 6.04 1.73 -22.92
CA GLY A 351 7.05 1.25 -23.84
C GLY A 351 8.48 1.72 -23.51
N ALA A 352 8.77 1.94 -22.23
CA ALA A 352 10.12 2.24 -21.75
C ALA A 352 11.04 1.02 -21.86
N ASP A 353 12.31 1.27 -22.20
CA ASP A 353 13.37 0.25 -22.13
C ASP A 353 13.82 0.01 -20.69
N ILE A 354 13.87 -1.22 -20.24
CA ILE A 354 14.38 -1.60 -18.91
C ILE A 354 15.82 -2.10 -19.02
N VAL A 355 16.73 -1.50 -18.26
CA VAL A 355 18.16 -1.84 -18.23
C VAL A 355 18.57 -2.23 -16.82
N GLY A 356 19.32 -3.30 -16.67
CA GLY A 356 19.85 -3.70 -15.37
C GLY A 356 19.80 -5.19 -15.13
N ASN A 357 19.39 -5.60 -13.94
CA ASN A 357 19.23 -7.01 -13.60
C ASN A 357 17.79 -7.31 -13.22
N GLN A 358 17.43 -8.62 -13.24
CA GLN A 358 16.15 -9.12 -12.71
C GLN A 358 15.85 -8.49 -11.36
N THR A 359 14.63 -7.96 -11.19
CA THR A 359 14.20 -7.34 -9.93
C THR A 359 13.85 -8.36 -8.86
N TYR A 360 13.50 -7.93 -7.67
CA TYR A 360 13.31 -8.78 -6.49
C TYR A 360 12.13 -9.74 -6.60
N GLY A 361 11.01 -9.31 -7.17
CA GLY A 361 9.80 -10.12 -7.28
C GLY A 361 8.89 -10.07 -6.06
N LYS A 362 8.65 -8.88 -5.50
CA LYS A 362 7.65 -8.68 -4.44
C LYS A 362 6.29 -8.34 -5.04
N GLY A 363 5.52 -9.37 -5.38
CA GLY A 363 4.17 -9.23 -5.94
C GLY A 363 3.05 -9.16 -4.90
N SER A 364 3.34 -9.46 -3.63
CA SER A 364 2.34 -9.47 -2.56
C SER A 364 1.94 -8.06 -2.11
N VAL A 365 0.62 -7.85 -1.94
CA VAL A 365 0.01 -6.61 -1.42
C VAL A 365 -0.50 -6.87 -0.02
N GLN A 366 -0.06 -6.08 0.96
CA GLN A 366 -0.47 -6.20 2.33
C GLN A 366 -1.61 -5.22 2.64
N THR A 367 -2.61 -5.72 3.37
CA THR A 367 -3.63 -4.90 4.01
C THR A 367 -3.34 -4.81 5.49
N VAL A 368 -3.49 -3.61 6.05
CA VAL A 368 -3.45 -3.36 7.48
C VAL A 368 -4.86 -3.14 7.99
N LYS A 369 -5.23 -3.80 9.09
CA LYS A 369 -6.49 -3.59 9.81
C LYS A 369 -6.18 -3.30 11.26
N TYR A 370 -6.71 -2.20 11.77
CA TYR A 370 -6.55 -1.76 13.15
C TYR A 370 -7.68 -2.28 14.03
N TYR A 371 -7.35 -2.68 15.25
CA TYR A 371 -8.25 -3.20 16.28
C TYR A 371 -7.84 -2.58 17.61
N GLU A 372 -8.51 -1.48 18.00
CA GLU A 372 -8.19 -0.70 19.21
C GLU A 372 -6.71 -0.28 19.25
N ASP A 373 -5.88 -0.93 20.06
CA ASP A 373 -4.46 -0.66 20.26
C ASP A 373 -3.53 -1.60 19.44
N THR A 374 -4.12 -2.52 18.68
CA THR A 374 -3.38 -3.53 17.91
C THR A 374 -3.73 -3.48 16.42
N ALA A 375 -2.89 -4.08 15.60
CA ALA A 375 -3.12 -4.18 14.16
C ALA A 375 -2.70 -5.54 13.60
N ILE A 376 -3.42 -6.00 12.59
CA ILE A 376 -3.00 -7.10 11.73
C ILE A 376 -2.57 -6.56 10.37
N LYS A 377 -1.45 -7.06 9.88
CA LYS A 377 -0.99 -6.87 8.50
C LYS A 377 -0.90 -8.25 7.86
N TYR A 378 -1.49 -8.42 6.69
CA TYR A 378 -1.50 -9.71 5.97
C TYR A 378 -1.58 -9.49 4.47
N THR A 379 -1.14 -10.47 3.69
CA THR A 379 -1.26 -10.43 2.22
C THR A 379 -2.71 -10.66 1.80
N SER A 380 -3.34 -9.65 1.23
CA SER A 380 -4.73 -9.65 0.75
C SER A 380 -4.85 -9.85 -0.75
N ALA A 381 -3.81 -9.50 -1.51
CA ALA A 381 -3.79 -9.61 -2.96
C ALA A 381 -2.36 -9.81 -3.49
N ILE A 382 -2.28 -10.16 -4.77
CA ILE A 382 -1.05 -10.14 -5.56
C ILE A 382 -1.28 -9.14 -6.69
N TRP A 383 -0.33 -8.22 -6.90
CA TRP A 383 -0.40 -7.36 -8.04
C TRP A 383 0.16 -8.04 -9.30
N LEU A 384 -0.44 -7.70 -10.43
CA LEU A 384 -0.07 -8.19 -11.75
C LEU A 384 0.39 -7.01 -12.60
N ARG A 385 1.30 -7.26 -13.51
CA ARG A 385 1.74 -6.32 -14.53
C ARG A 385 0.57 -5.93 -15.45
N PRO A 386 0.64 -4.83 -16.20
CA PRO A 386 -0.35 -4.48 -17.21
C PRO A 386 -0.65 -5.61 -18.20
N ASN A 387 0.34 -6.44 -18.53
CA ASN A 387 0.17 -7.60 -19.42
C ASN A 387 -0.50 -8.83 -18.73
N GLY A 388 -0.89 -8.72 -17.46
CA GLY A 388 -1.54 -9.77 -16.67
C GLY A 388 -0.60 -10.79 -16.02
N GLU A 389 0.72 -10.69 -16.20
CA GLU A 389 1.68 -11.60 -15.59
C GLU A 389 1.95 -11.25 -14.11
N SER A 390 2.14 -12.27 -13.28
CA SER A 390 2.54 -12.10 -11.88
C SER A 390 4.04 -11.78 -11.78
N VAL A 391 4.36 -10.87 -10.88
CA VAL A 391 5.74 -10.55 -10.49
C VAL A 391 6.20 -11.36 -9.29
N ASP A 392 5.24 -11.92 -8.54
CA ASP A 392 5.53 -12.57 -7.25
C ASP A 392 6.48 -13.75 -7.38
N GLY A 393 7.63 -13.67 -6.71
CA GLY A 393 8.72 -14.64 -6.78
C GLY A 393 9.51 -14.67 -8.09
N VAL A 394 9.16 -13.82 -9.08
CA VAL A 394 9.77 -13.78 -10.42
C VAL A 394 10.52 -12.47 -10.67
N GLY A 395 9.89 -11.32 -10.36
CA GLY A 395 10.42 -10.00 -10.68
C GLY A 395 10.22 -9.56 -12.14
N ILE A 396 10.77 -8.40 -12.47
CA ILE A 396 10.74 -7.81 -13.82
C ILE A 396 12.05 -8.19 -14.52
N THR A 397 11.93 -8.85 -15.67
CA THR A 397 13.08 -9.15 -16.53
C THR A 397 13.44 -7.90 -17.33
N PRO A 398 14.68 -7.38 -17.27
CA PRO A 398 15.11 -6.24 -18.07
C PRO A 398 15.18 -6.60 -19.55
N ASP A 399 15.02 -5.58 -20.42
CA ASP A 399 15.22 -5.74 -21.87
C ASP A 399 16.71 -5.86 -22.20
N TYR A 400 17.54 -5.23 -21.40
CA TYR A 400 18.99 -5.28 -21.48
C TYR A 400 19.55 -5.74 -20.12
N ASP A 401 19.87 -7.03 -20.02
CA ASP A 401 20.51 -7.57 -18.80
C ASP A 401 21.99 -7.17 -18.77
N VAL A 402 22.29 -6.23 -17.90
CA VAL A 402 23.64 -5.65 -17.73
C VAL A 402 24.01 -5.64 -16.27
N SER A 403 25.18 -6.17 -15.97
CA SER A 403 25.74 -6.12 -14.62
C SER A 403 26.85 -5.08 -14.52
N ASN A 404 26.88 -4.35 -13.42
CA ASN A 404 27.98 -3.46 -13.08
C ASN A 404 29.26 -4.27 -12.77
N VAL A 405 30.41 -3.69 -13.02
CA VAL A 405 31.69 -4.35 -12.89
C VAL A 405 32.60 -3.55 -11.95
N ILE A 406 33.25 -4.23 -11.00
CA ILE A 406 34.32 -3.62 -10.19
C ILE A 406 35.64 -3.82 -10.94
N LYS A 407 36.29 -2.71 -11.30
CA LYS A 407 37.58 -2.71 -11.97
C LYS A 407 38.52 -1.73 -11.26
N ASN A 408 39.72 -2.18 -10.93
CA ASN A 408 40.72 -1.38 -10.22
C ASN A 408 40.19 -0.75 -8.92
N ASN A 409 39.36 -1.48 -8.16
CA ASN A 409 38.67 -1.02 -6.94
C ASN A 409 37.66 0.13 -7.15
N ALA A 410 37.24 0.42 -8.39
CA ALA A 410 36.17 1.37 -8.72
C ALA A 410 35.02 0.61 -9.36
N LEU A 411 33.79 1.05 -9.06
CA LEU A 411 32.57 0.58 -9.71
C LEU A 411 32.47 1.24 -11.09
N GLU A 412 32.48 0.41 -12.18
CA GLU A 412 32.10 0.88 -13.51
C GLU A 412 30.59 0.66 -13.68
N ASP A 413 29.82 1.74 -13.80
CA ASP A 413 28.36 1.68 -13.96
C ASP A 413 27.97 1.39 -15.41
N LYS A 414 28.09 0.12 -15.78
CA LYS A 414 27.75 -0.37 -17.13
C LYS A 414 26.23 -0.30 -17.42
N GLN A 415 25.41 -0.31 -16.40
CA GLN A 415 23.96 -0.16 -16.51
C GLN A 415 23.64 1.26 -16.96
N PHE A 416 24.20 2.26 -16.30
CA PHE A 416 24.04 3.65 -16.67
C PHE A 416 24.65 3.97 -18.05
N ASP A 417 25.85 3.47 -18.34
CA ASP A 417 26.45 3.58 -19.69
C ASP A 417 25.54 3.02 -20.77
N LYS A 418 24.89 1.88 -20.50
CA LYS A 418 23.96 1.26 -21.44
C LYS A 418 22.69 2.09 -21.61
N ALA A 419 22.14 2.63 -20.53
CA ALA A 419 20.97 3.51 -20.59
C ALA A 419 21.25 4.74 -21.47
N LEU A 420 22.37 5.42 -21.27
CA LEU A 420 22.78 6.56 -22.11
C LEU A 420 22.93 6.18 -23.59
N GLN A 421 23.46 4.99 -23.89
CA GLN A 421 23.61 4.52 -25.28
C GLN A 421 22.26 4.36 -26.01
N LEU A 422 21.16 4.15 -25.30
CA LEU A 422 19.83 3.98 -25.92
C LEU A 422 19.24 5.29 -26.43
N PHE A 423 19.82 6.44 -26.10
CA PHE A 423 19.45 7.75 -26.64
C PHE A 423 20.26 8.18 -27.87
N ASN A 424 21.16 7.33 -28.34
CA ASN A 424 22.04 7.59 -29.48
C ASN A 424 21.27 7.62 -30.84
#